data_b4f5b1ba72c33b0e1677b1d08e9c783c
#
_entry.id   b4f5b1ba72c33b0e1677b1d08e9c783c
#
_cell.length_a   1.000
_cell.length_b   1.000
_cell.length_c   1.000
_cell.angle_alpha   90.00
_cell.angle_beta   90.00
_cell.angle_gamma   90.00
#
_symmetry.space_group_name_H-M   'P 1'
#
loop_
_entity.id
_entity.type
_entity.pdbx_description
1 polymer ?
#
loop_
_entity_poly.entity_id
_entity_poly.type
_entity_poly.pdbx_seq_one_letter_code
_entity_poly.pdbx_strand_id
1 'polypeptide(L)'
;MTLPHPSICRKIRKLHAMLGSNAKEAEVALSKLNVLLAEYSLTWNDIPEILAGSAVHAAQPPDPSDKPEVNVLNLLLVLIETHIAVTPAERMAIALWILHTWVFDRFTITPRLALLSPVRGCGKTTLLALIELLVSDPHRTDDISPAAVYYHLGHKPGATLLIDEADNAGLLDNRMLRAVFNSGHRKGGGVTRIKDGWPKRFPTFCPLVIAAIGSLPLPLLHRSVLINMQRKAPDEIHIERLDESGPDWFIAREQIQKWAATCALEQDPEIPLVNRAADNWRVLLSIADSLGHGEAARSAARELTANRPDEDPGVILLGDILAVFSRRRIDRIASADLVNELIALNDFWHDWRERPGRKLTQGDLGRLLRPFRIKPKSIWPVERTPTSRSRKGYTRDQFEAAWRSYCPGGTPAQPRKFIRLATC
;
A
#
# COMPACT_ATOMS: atom_id res chain seq x y z
N MET A 1 -2.85 40.60 -21.89
CA MET A 1 -3.21 39.43 -21.02
C MET A 1 -4.35 38.70 -21.71
N THR A 2 -4.21 37.44 -22.05
CA THR A 2 -5.25 36.65 -22.74
C THR A 2 -6.20 36.08 -21.66
N LEU A 3 -7.48 36.50 -21.76
CA LEU A 3 -8.51 35.96 -20.86
C LEU A 3 -8.72 34.45 -21.14
N PRO A 4 -9.02 33.65 -20.12
CA PRO A 4 -9.23 32.23 -20.29
C PRO A 4 -10.47 31.92 -21.13
N HIS A 5 -10.57 30.65 -21.55
CA HIS A 5 -11.67 30.17 -22.38
C HIS A 5 -13.06 30.57 -21.81
N PRO A 6 -14.07 30.94 -22.66
CA PRO A 6 -15.38 31.41 -22.19
C PRO A 6 -16.09 30.52 -21.17
N SER A 7 -15.87 29.20 -21.22
CA SER A 7 -16.41 28.25 -20.22
C SER A 7 -15.81 28.46 -18.85
N ILE A 8 -14.50 28.79 -18.77
CA ILE A 8 -13.78 29.07 -17.51
C ILE A 8 -14.24 30.43 -16.96
N CYS A 9 -14.31 31.45 -17.80
CA CYS A 9 -14.87 32.75 -17.42
C CYS A 9 -16.28 32.59 -16.82
N ARG A 10 -17.11 31.72 -17.41
CA ARG A 10 -18.47 31.42 -16.91
C ARG A 10 -18.42 30.73 -15.51
N LYS A 11 -17.51 29.79 -15.29
CA LYS A 11 -17.32 29.16 -13.98
C LYS A 11 -16.86 30.19 -12.95
N ILE A 12 -15.85 31.02 -13.29
CA ILE A 12 -15.36 32.09 -12.42
C ILE A 12 -16.49 33.06 -12.05
N ARG A 13 -17.29 33.49 -13.00
CA ARG A 13 -18.47 34.38 -12.74
C ARG A 13 -19.46 33.72 -11.79
N LYS A 14 -19.78 32.43 -12.01
CA LYS A 14 -20.71 31.69 -11.15
C LYS A 14 -20.17 31.56 -9.71
N LEU A 15 -18.91 31.18 -9.54
CA LEU A 15 -18.28 31.06 -8.22
C LEU A 15 -18.15 32.42 -7.54
N HIS A 16 -17.80 33.48 -8.29
CA HIS A 16 -17.73 34.83 -7.74
C HIS A 16 -19.10 35.34 -7.28
N ALA A 17 -20.17 35.07 -8.01
CA ALA A 17 -21.53 35.41 -7.59
C ALA A 17 -21.95 34.72 -6.31
N MET A 18 -21.45 33.49 -6.04
CA MET A 18 -21.71 32.75 -4.80
C MET A 18 -20.98 33.31 -3.58
N LEU A 19 -19.98 34.19 -3.74
CA LEU A 19 -19.32 34.84 -2.60
C LEU A 19 -20.25 35.81 -1.83
N GLY A 20 -21.35 36.22 -2.44
CA GLY A 20 -22.39 37.02 -1.79
C GLY A 20 -23.51 36.22 -1.14
N SER A 21 -23.46 34.87 -1.14
CA SER A 21 -24.44 34.00 -0.52
C SER A 21 -24.17 33.79 0.99
N ASN A 22 -24.78 32.77 1.61
CA ASN A 22 -24.55 32.47 3.02
C ASN A 22 -23.08 32.09 3.29
N ALA A 23 -22.60 32.25 4.55
CA ALA A 23 -21.20 32.11 4.94
C ALA A 23 -20.56 30.77 4.51
N LYS A 24 -21.29 29.64 4.62
CA LYS A 24 -20.78 28.31 4.22
C LYS A 24 -20.60 28.18 2.70
N GLU A 25 -21.56 28.66 1.93
CA GLU A 25 -21.49 28.62 0.46
C GLU A 25 -20.42 29.56 -0.07
N ALA A 26 -20.26 30.73 0.54
CA ALA A 26 -19.23 31.69 0.21
C ALA A 26 -17.82 31.14 0.46
N GLU A 27 -17.60 30.44 1.56
CA GLU A 27 -16.30 29.80 1.88
C GLU A 27 -15.94 28.70 0.87
N VAL A 28 -16.90 27.83 0.51
CA VAL A 28 -16.70 26.81 -0.50
C VAL A 28 -16.46 27.42 -1.89
N ALA A 29 -17.20 28.46 -2.25
CA ALA A 29 -17.02 29.16 -3.50
C ALA A 29 -15.65 29.85 -3.57
N LEU A 30 -15.18 30.45 -2.47
CA LEU A 30 -13.86 31.08 -2.35
C LEU A 30 -12.73 30.07 -2.56
N SER A 31 -12.82 28.92 -1.90
CA SER A 31 -11.86 27.84 -2.04
C SER A 31 -11.78 27.36 -3.50
N LYS A 32 -12.93 27.04 -4.13
CA LYS A 32 -13.00 26.61 -5.52
C LYS A 32 -12.51 27.68 -6.50
N LEU A 33 -12.78 28.94 -6.21
CA LEU A 33 -12.33 30.07 -7.05
C LEU A 33 -10.80 30.23 -6.98
N ASN A 34 -10.19 30.11 -5.79
CA ASN A 34 -8.74 30.15 -5.63
C ASN A 34 -8.04 29.03 -6.40
N VAL A 35 -8.57 27.80 -6.32
CA VAL A 35 -8.06 26.65 -7.08
C VAL A 35 -8.14 26.92 -8.58
N LEU A 36 -9.29 27.40 -9.06
CA LEU A 36 -9.50 27.68 -10.47
C LEU A 36 -8.59 28.82 -10.98
N LEU A 37 -8.38 29.87 -10.20
CA LEU A 37 -7.45 30.94 -10.54
C LEU A 37 -6.01 30.44 -10.64
N ALA A 38 -5.57 29.63 -9.68
CA ALA A 38 -4.24 29.02 -9.72
C ALA A 38 -4.03 28.10 -10.93
N GLU A 39 -5.03 27.28 -11.24
CA GLU A 39 -5.01 26.34 -12.37
C GLU A 39 -4.79 27.04 -13.71
N TYR A 40 -5.34 28.24 -13.87
CA TYR A 40 -5.24 29.03 -15.11
C TYR A 40 -4.22 30.17 -15.01
N SER A 41 -3.33 30.17 -14.00
CA SER A 41 -2.34 31.22 -13.77
C SER A 41 -2.96 32.63 -13.67
N LEU A 42 -4.17 32.71 -13.14
CA LEU A 42 -4.91 33.96 -12.92
C LEU A 42 -4.76 34.42 -11.46
N THR A 43 -4.98 35.69 -11.26
CA THR A 43 -4.98 36.33 -9.93
C THR A 43 -6.34 36.97 -9.65
N TRP A 44 -6.56 37.39 -8.41
CA TRP A 44 -7.75 38.16 -8.04
C TRP A 44 -7.88 39.48 -8.81
N ASN A 45 -6.77 40.06 -9.28
CA ASN A 45 -6.76 41.29 -10.08
C ASN A 45 -7.34 41.08 -11.46
N ASP A 46 -7.45 39.86 -11.96
CA ASP A 46 -7.97 39.51 -13.26
C ASP A 46 -9.51 39.34 -13.26
N ILE A 47 -10.09 39.16 -12.08
CA ILE A 47 -11.52 38.94 -11.89
C ILE A 47 -12.38 40.12 -12.45
N PRO A 48 -12.07 41.40 -12.20
CA PRO A 48 -12.84 42.52 -12.75
C PRO A 48 -12.97 42.48 -14.28
N GLU A 49 -11.91 42.14 -14.99
CA GLU A 49 -11.94 42.02 -16.46
C GLU A 49 -12.80 40.82 -16.91
N ILE A 50 -12.73 39.70 -16.20
CA ILE A 50 -13.55 38.51 -16.44
C ILE A 50 -15.03 38.80 -16.18
N LEU A 51 -15.36 39.59 -15.18
CA LEU A 51 -16.74 39.96 -14.84
C LEU A 51 -17.31 40.99 -15.84
N ALA A 52 -16.52 41.97 -16.29
CA ALA A 52 -16.93 43.02 -17.22
C ALA A 52 -17.35 42.50 -18.58
N GLY A 53 -17.04 41.26 -18.94
CA GLY A 53 -17.51 40.64 -20.19
C GLY A 53 -16.97 41.28 -21.46
N SER A 54 -15.81 41.94 -21.38
CA SER A 54 -15.16 42.58 -22.53
C SER A 54 -15.07 41.63 -23.70
N ALA A 55 -15.56 42.06 -24.87
CA ALA A 55 -15.66 41.25 -26.09
C ALA A 55 -14.29 40.67 -26.45
N VAL A 56 -14.22 39.38 -26.42
CA VAL A 56 -13.06 38.61 -26.87
C VAL A 56 -12.90 38.92 -28.38
N HIS A 57 -11.83 39.62 -28.74
CA HIS A 57 -11.34 39.53 -30.11
C HIS A 57 -11.08 38.05 -30.38
N ALA A 58 -11.72 37.52 -31.40
CA ALA A 58 -11.57 36.15 -31.83
C ALA A 58 -10.10 35.88 -32.17
N ALA A 59 -9.34 35.49 -31.19
CA ALA A 59 -8.12 34.75 -31.42
C ALA A 59 -8.52 33.42 -32.08
N GLN A 60 -7.80 33.02 -33.12
CA GLN A 60 -7.95 31.71 -33.75
C GLN A 60 -8.15 30.64 -32.71
N PRO A 61 -9.04 29.67 -32.93
CA PRO A 61 -9.18 28.57 -31.98
C PRO A 61 -7.78 27.95 -31.80
N PRO A 62 -7.35 27.76 -30.54
CA PRO A 62 -6.09 27.09 -30.31
C PRO A 62 -6.13 25.74 -31.01
N ASP A 63 -5.00 25.38 -31.64
CA ASP A 63 -4.79 24.08 -32.25
C ASP A 63 -5.29 23.00 -31.26
N PRO A 64 -6.07 22.01 -31.71
CA PRO A 64 -6.49 20.88 -30.83
C PRO A 64 -5.35 20.21 -30.12
N SER A 65 -4.08 20.40 -30.54
CA SER A 65 -2.86 19.94 -29.88
C SER A 65 -2.44 20.79 -28.66
N ASP A 66 -3.00 22.01 -28.47
CA ASP A 66 -2.62 22.98 -27.41
C ASP A 66 -3.51 22.89 -26.14
N LYS A 67 -4.31 21.83 -25.97
CA LYS A 67 -4.96 21.57 -24.68
C LYS A 67 -3.87 21.19 -23.69
N PRO A 68 -3.74 21.90 -22.54
CA PRO A 68 -2.81 21.46 -21.52
C PRO A 68 -3.12 20.00 -21.20
N GLU A 69 -2.13 19.14 -21.40
CA GLU A 69 -2.26 17.72 -21.16
C GLU A 69 -2.61 17.55 -19.67
N VAL A 70 -3.82 17.05 -19.40
CA VAL A 70 -4.30 16.87 -18.03
C VAL A 70 -3.38 15.85 -17.37
N ASN A 71 -2.60 16.28 -16.40
CA ASN A 71 -1.80 15.34 -15.61
C ASN A 71 -2.75 14.40 -14.86
N VAL A 72 -2.86 13.19 -15.37
CA VAL A 72 -3.80 12.18 -14.90
C VAL A 72 -3.57 11.81 -13.42
N LEU A 73 -2.33 11.91 -12.94
CA LEU A 73 -2.00 11.65 -11.54
C LEU A 73 -2.56 12.75 -10.63
N ASN A 74 -2.43 14.02 -11.02
CA ASN A 74 -3.03 15.13 -10.27
C ASN A 74 -4.55 15.02 -10.20
N LEU A 75 -5.19 14.62 -11.29
CA LEU A 75 -6.64 14.36 -11.32
C LEU A 75 -7.02 13.29 -10.28
N LEU A 76 -6.31 12.17 -10.25
CA LEU A 76 -6.56 11.09 -9.29
C LEU A 76 -6.29 11.51 -7.84
N LEU A 77 -5.22 12.26 -7.60
CA LEU A 77 -4.91 12.77 -6.26
C LEU A 77 -6.04 13.63 -5.72
N VAL A 78 -6.62 14.52 -6.54
CA VAL A 78 -7.76 15.36 -6.16
C VAL A 78 -9.01 14.50 -5.91
N LEU A 79 -9.34 13.57 -6.80
CA LEU A 79 -10.51 12.71 -6.63
C LEU A 79 -10.43 11.87 -5.35
N ILE A 80 -9.27 11.32 -5.04
CA ILE A 80 -9.07 10.54 -3.81
C ILE A 80 -9.19 11.45 -2.58
N GLU A 81 -8.59 12.63 -2.60
CA GLU A 81 -8.66 13.60 -1.49
C GLU A 81 -10.07 14.03 -1.17
N THR A 82 -10.89 14.24 -2.20
CA THR A 82 -12.28 14.66 -2.06
C THR A 82 -13.14 13.63 -1.35
N HIS A 83 -12.88 12.32 -1.55
CA HIS A 83 -13.78 11.27 -1.09
C HIS A 83 -13.20 10.34 -0.02
N ILE A 84 -11.87 10.35 0.20
CA ILE A 84 -11.20 9.38 1.07
C ILE A 84 -10.22 10.06 2.03
N ALA A 85 -10.40 9.81 3.32
CA ALA A 85 -9.51 10.32 4.37
C ALA A 85 -8.29 9.39 4.55
N VAL A 86 -7.24 9.62 3.77
CA VAL A 86 -5.94 8.93 3.83
C VAL A 86 -4.79 9.93 3.88
N THR A 87 -3.61 9.48 4.28
CA THR A 87 -2.41 10.34 4.28
C THR A 87 -1.99 10.71 2.85
N PRO A 88 -1.21 11.79 2.64
CA PRO A 88 -0.68 12.13 1.33
C PRO A 88 0.13 10.99 0.68
N ALA A 89 0.91 10.24 1.47
CA ALA A 89 1.68 9.09 1.00
C ALA A 89 0.77 7.94 0.55
N GLU A 90 -0.27 7.62 1.32
CA GLU A 90 -1.26 6.61 0.95
C GLU A 90 -2.04 7.02 -0.30
N ARG A 91 -2.43 8.31 -0.41
CA ARG A 91 -3.11 8.87 -1.59
C ARG A 91 -2.26 8.72 -2.84
N MET A 92 -0.97 9.08 -2.78
CA MET A 92 -0.02 8.88 -3.87
C MET A 92 0.05 7.41 -4.28
N ALA A 93 0.20 6.50 -3.33
CA ALA A 93 0.28 5.07 -3.59
C ALA A 93 -1.00 4.52 -4.24
N ILE A 94 -2.18 4.93 -3.79
CA ILE A 94 -3.47 4.53 -4.36
C ILE A 94 -3.61 5.04 -5.79
N ALA A 95 -3.32 6.33 -6.04
CA ALA A 95 -3.40 6.92 -7.37
C ALA A 95 -2.46 6.21 -8.37
N LEU A 96 -1.21 5.99 -8.01
CA LEU A 96 -0.24 5.26 -8.83
C LEU A 96 -0.66 3.80 -9.04
N TRP A 97 -1.24 3.17 -8.02
CA TRP A 97 -1.71 1.80 -8.15
C TRP A 97 -2.92 1.69 -9.11
N ILE A 98 -3.84 2.67 -9.10
CA ILE A 98 -4.93 2.74 -10.09
C ILE A 98 -4.36 2.84 -11.50
N LEU A 99 -3.42 3.76 -11.76
CA LEU A 99 -2.77 3.91 -13.05
C LEU A 99 -2.04 2.64 -13.49
N HIS A 100 -1.37 1.95 -12.54
CA HIS A 100 -0.68 0.70 -12.80
C HIS A 100 -1.60 -0.37 -13.38
N THR A 101 -2.88 -0.44 -13.00
CA THR A 101 -3.81 -1.45 -13.53
C THR A 101 -4.03 -1.36 -15.04
N TRP A 102 -3.77 -0.23 -15.65
CA TRP A 102 -3.91 0.01 -17.09
C TRP A 102 -2.66 -0.34 -17.90
N VAL A 103 -1.53 -0.55 -17.22
CA VAL A 103 -0.22 -0.81 -17.85
C VAL A 103 0.54 -1.98 -17.21
N PHE A 104 -0.09 -2.75 -16.30
CA PHE A 104 0.56 -3.78 -15.50
C PHE A 104 1.22 -4.88 -16.34
N ASP A 105 0.69 -5.18 -17.50
CA ASP A 105 1.19 -6.18 -18.42
C ASP A 105 2.52 -5.81 -19.08
N ARG A 106 2.94 -4.54 -18.98
CA ARG A 106 4.25 -4.05 -19.44
C ARG A 106 5.37 -4.40 -18.46
N PHE A 107 5.05 -4.83 -17.25
CA PHE A 107 6.00 -5.17 -16.18
C PHE A 107 5.93 -6.66 -15.81
N THR A 108 7.00 -7.14 -15.18
CA THR A 108 7.08 -8.54 -14.72
C THR A 108 6.41 -8.76 -13.36
N ILE A 109 6.22 -7.70 -12.59
CA ILE A 109 5.64 -7.71 -11.25
C ILE A 109 4.42 -6.78 -11.22
N THR A 110 3.32 -7.25 -10.65
CA THR A 110 2.14 -6.45 -10.31
C THR A 110 1.97 -6.42 -8.79
N PRO A 111 2.22 -5.26 -8.14
CA PRO A 111 2.04 -5.15 -6.69
C PRO A 111 0.57 -5.33 -6.32
N ARG A 112 0.31 -6.02 -5.21
CA ARG A 112 -1.03 -6.05 -4.61
C ARG A 112 -1.27 -4.75 -3.88
N LEU A 113 -2.53 -4.33 -3.75
CA LEU A 113 -2.93 -3.25 -2.85
C LEU A 113 -3.69 -3.88 -1.68
N ALA A 114 -3.20 -3.69 -0.47
CA ALA A 114 -3.84 -4.20 0.74
C ALA A 114 -4.43 -3.06 1.55
N LEU A 115 -5.76 -3.04 1.69
CA LEU A 115 -6.52 -2.06 2.47
C LEU A 115 -6.81 -2.67 3.83
N LEU A 116 -6.04 -2.31 4.84
CA LEU A 116 -6.16 -2.88 6.17
C LEU A 116 -6.77 -1.87 7.14
N SER A 117 -7.56 -2.34 8.10
CA SER A 117 -8.05 -1.52 9.19
C SER A 117 -8.16 -2.32 10.47
N PRO A 118 -8.05 -1.68 11.65
CA PRO A 118 -8.21 -2.35 12.94
C PRO A 118 -9.66 -2.80 13.20
N VAL A 119 -10.63 -2.07 12.67
CA VAL A 119 -12.06 -2.27 12.94
C VAL A 119 -12.90 -1.95 11.70
N ARG A 120 -14.20 -2.27 11.75
CA ARG A 120 -15.19 -1.85 10.75
C ARG A 120 -15.40 -0.33 10.75
N GLY A 121 -15.89 0.20 9.62
CA GLY A 121 -16.25 1.62 9.49
C GLY A 121 -15.05 2.57 9.34
N CYS A 122 -13.95 2.10 8.79
CA CYS A 122 -12.76 2.92 8.47
C CYS A 122 -12.69 3.36 7.00
N GLY A 123 -13.78 3.22 6.21
CA GLY A 123 -13.85 3.66 4.83
C GLY A 123 -13.26 2.70 3.77
N LYS A 124 -12.91 1.45 4.13
CA LYS A 124 -12.38 0.46 3.16
C LYS A 124 -13.31 0.23 1.97
N THR A 125 -14.59 -0.02 2.22
CA THR A 125 -15.59 -0.28 1.19
C THR A 125 -15.79 0.93 0.27
N THR A 126 -15.74 2.16 0.81
CA THR A 126 -15.80 3.39 0.03
C THR A 126 -14.57 3.55 -0.86
N LEU A 127 -13.36 3.30 -0.31
CA LEU A 127 -12.13 3.32 -1.10
C LEU A 127 -12.14 2.24 -2.18
N LEU A 128 -12.64 1.04 -1.86
CA LEU A 128 -12.75 -0.04 -2.83
C LEU A 128 -13.71 0.31 -3.98
N ALA A 129 -14.86 0.95 -3.67
CA ALA A 129 -15.80 1.45 -4.68
C ALA A 129 -15.15 2.54 -5.57
N LEU A 130 -14.42 3.50 -4.99
CA LEU A 130 -13.67 4.50 -5.76
C LEU A 130 -12.64 3.85 -6.68
N ILE A 131 -11.90 2.87 -6.19
CA ILE A 131 -10.91 2.13 -7.00
C ILE A 131 -11.62 1.39 -8.14
N GLU A 132 -12.74 0.73 -7.88
CA GLU A 132 -13.56 0.02 -8.89
C GLU A 132 -13.95 0.93 -10.06
N LEU A 133 -14.34 2.17 -9.76
CA LEU A 133 -14.71 3.17 -10.78
C LEU A 133 -13.55 3.55 -11.71
N LEU A 134 -12.28 3.41 -11.30
CA LEU A 134 -11.12 3.97 -11.98
C LEU A 134 -10.14 2.95 -12.56
N VAL A 135 -10.16 1.70 -12.11
CA VAL A 135 -9.24 0.65 -12.57
C VAL A 135 -9.63 0.06 -13.92
N SER A 136 -8.68 -0.60 -14.55
CA SER A 136 -8.92 -1.36 -15.79
C SER A 136 -9.65 -2.66 -15.47
N ASP A 137 -10.71 -2.97 -16.23
CA ASP A 137 -11.52 -4.21 -16.18
C ASP A 137 -11.77 -4.72 -14.75
N PRO A 138 -12.54 -3.97 -13.92
CA PRO A 138 -12.78 -4.31 -12.53
C PRO A 138 -13.66 -5.56 -12.38
N HIS A 139 -13.31 -6.41 -11.41
CA HIS A 139 -14.12 -7.54 -10.95
C HIS A 139 -14.14 -7.56 -9.43
N ARG A 140 -15.18 -6.97 -8.86
CA ARG A 140 -15.39 -6.90 -7.40
C ARG A 140 -16.20 -8.09 -6.92
N THR A 141 -15.83 -8.58 -5.74
CA THR A 141 -16.56 -9.63 -5.03
C THR A 141 -16.26 -9.59 -3.53
N ASP A 142 -17.27 -9.93 -2.73
CA ASP A 142 -17.18 -10.00 -1.27
C ASP A 142 -16.83 -11.42 -0.80
N ASP A 143 -17.14 -12.43 -1.62
CA ASP A 143 -16.77 -13.82 -1.40
C ASP A 143 -16.38 -14.50 -2.72
N ILE A 144 -15.27 -15.18 -2.73
CA ILE A 144 -14.78 -15.85 -3.93
C ILE A 144 -14.08 -17.17 -3.62
N SER A 145 -14.53 -18.22 -4.27
CA SER A 145 -13.85 -19.50 -4.20
C SER A 145 -12.56 -19.52 -5.05
N PRO A 146 -11.54 -20.32 -4.69
CA PRO A 146 -10.33 -20.45 -5.49
C PRO A 146 -10.61 -20.84 -6.94
N ALA A 147 -11.65 -21.67 -7.17
CA ALA A 147 -12.05 -22.09 -8.50
C ALA A 147 -12.59 -20.91 -9.31
N ALA A 148 -13.47 -20.10 -8.72
CA ALA A 148 -14.02 -18.92 -9.38
C ALA A 148 -12.92 -17.96 -9.84
N VAL A 149 -11.90 -17.70 -8.99
CA VAL A 149 -10.77 -16.82 -9.34
C VAL A 149 -10.04 -17.30 -10.59
N TYR A 150 -9.53 -18.54 -10.60
CA TYR A 150 -8.71 -18.98 -11.73
C TYR A 150 -9.53 -19.27 -12.99
N TYR A 151 -10.81 -19.61 -12.89
CA TYR A 151 -11.70 -19.69 -14.03
C TYR A 151 -12.00 -18.30 -14.61
N HIS A 152 -12.29 -17.32 -13.75
CA HIS A 152 -12.51 -15.94 -14.18
C HIS A 152 -11.29 -15.39 -14.93
N LEU A 153 -10.10 -15.48 -14.33
CA LEU A 153 -8.85 -15.04 -14.96
C LEU A 153 -8.47 -15.85 -16.20
N GLY A 154 -8.92 -17.11 -16.30
CA GLY A 154 -8.75 -17.92 -17.50
C GLY A 154 -9.61 -17.46 -18.68
N HIS A 155 -10.77 -16.82 -18.41
CA HIS A 155 -11.67 -16.26 -19.44
C HIS A 155 -11.37 -14.79 -19.72
N LYS A 156 -10.98 -14.04 -18.70
CA LYS A 156 -10.60 -12.62 -18.78
C LYS A 156 -9.20 -12.41 -18.21
N PRO A 157 -8.13 -12.72 -18.97
CA PRO A 157 -6.77 -12.48 -18.52
C PRO A 157 -6.53 -10.99 -18.28
N GLY A 158 -6.02 -10.65 -17.10
CA GLY A 158 -5.68 -9.27 -16.77
C GLY A 158 -6.79 -8.45 -16.10
N ALA A 159 -7.96 -9.03 -15.84
CA ALA A 159 -8.98 -8.37 -15.03
C ALA A 159 -8.43 -7.94 -13.66
N THR A 160 -8.80 -6.75 -13.19
CA THR A 160 -8.44 -6.26 -11.86
C THR A 160 -9.39 -6.84 -10.82
N LEU A 161 -8.87 -7.69 -9.94
CA LEU A 161 -9.67 -8.28 -8.86
C LEU A 161 -9.75 -7.35 -7.66
N LEU A 162 -10.97 -7.14 -7.15
CA LEU A 162 -11.24 -6.36 -5.95
C LEU A 162 -11.97 -7.26 -4.94
N ILE A 163 -11.28 -7.64 -3.87
CA ILE A 163 -11.81 -8.54 -2.84
C ILE A 163 -12.13 -7.72 -1.60
N ASP A 164 -13.42 -7.59 -1.27
CA ASP A 164 -13.86 -7.04 -0.01
C ASP A 164 -13.95 -8.15 1.06
N GLU A 165 -13.92 -7.79 2.32
CA GLU A 165 -14.06 -8.70 3.47
C GLU A 165 -13.20 -9.99 3.38
N ALA A 166 -11.96 -9.89 2.94
CA ALA A 166 -11.06 -11.04 2.76
C ALA A 166 -10.80 -11.84 4.06
N ASP A 167 -11.02 -11.22 5.21
CA ASP A 167 -11.03 -11.85 6.53
C ASP A 167 -12.19 -12.86 6.66
N ASN A 168 -13.38 -12.54 6.13
CA ASN A 168 -14.54 -13.44 6.11
C ASN A 168 -14.42 -14.53 5.05
N ALA A 169 -13.75 -14.26 3.93
CA ALA A 169 -13.51 -15.24 2.86
C ALA A 169 -12.57 -16.39 3.26
N GLY A 170 -12.16 -16.45 4.53
CA GLY A 170 -11.28 -17.50 5.04
C GLY A 170 -9.89 -17.49 4.39
N LEU A 171 -9.43 -16.35 3.88
CA LEU A 171 -8.15 -16.22 3.19
C LEU A 171 -6.98 -16.71 4.06
N LEU A 172 -7.05 -16.53 5.38
CA LEU A 172 -6.04 -17.01 6.32
C LEU A 172 -5.95 -18.53 6.33
N ASP A 173 -7.06 -19.23 6.18
CA ASP A 173 -7.16 -20.69 6.28
C ASP A 173 -7.16 -21.38 4.90
N ASN A 174 -7.60 -20.69 3.85
CA ASN A 174 -7.70 -21.26 2.50
C ASN A 174 -6.36 -21.25 1.77
N ARG A 175 -5.62 -22.37 1.89
CA ARG A 175 -4.32 -22.55 1.23
C ARG A 175 -4.39 -22.42 -0.30
N MET A 176 -5.49 -22.85 -0.93
CA MET A 176 -5.62 -22.78 -2.38
C MET A 176 -5.84 -21.33 -2.86
N LEU A 177 -6.66 -20.57 -2.17
CA LEU A 177 -6.88 -19.14 -2.48
C LEU A 177 -5.59 -18.35 -2.33
N ARG A 178 -4.85 -18.57 -1.23
CA ARG A 178 -3.51 -17.98 -1.04
C ARG A 178 -2.54 -18.33 -2.16
N ALA A 179 -2.54 -19.58 -2.63
CA ALA A 179 -1.68 -20.00 -3.74
C ALA A 179 -2.00 -19.25 -5.04
N VAL A 180 -3.29 -19.05 -5.35
CA VAL A 180 -3.74 -18.28 -6.52
C VAL A 180 -3.27 -16.82 -6.41
N PHE A 181 -3.54 -16.15 -5.29
CA PHE A 181 -3.18 -14.74 -5.09
C PHE A 181 -1.66 -14.52 -5.07
N ASN A 182 -0.91 -15.42 -4.46
CA ASN A 182 0.55 -15.35 -4.44
C ASN A 182 1.18 -15.59 -5.82
N SER A 183 0.64 -16.52 -6.61
CA SER A 183 1.18 -16.83 -7.95
C SER A 183 0.91 -15.71 -8.96
N GLY A 184 -0.18 -14.97 -8.79
CA GLY A 184 -0.57 -13.89 -9.71
C GLY A 184 0.25 -12.60 -9.59
N HIS A 185 1.16 -12.50 -8.64
CA HIS A 185 2.03 -11.35 -8.46
C HIS A 185 3.09 -11.19 -9.57
N ARG A 186 3.47 -12.28 -10.22
CA ARG A 186 4.53 -12.29 -11.24
C ARG A 186 3.98 -12.76 -12.60
N LYS A 187 4.43 -12.08 -13.66
CA LYS A 187 4.10 -12.44 -15.05
C LYS A 187 4.47 -13.90 -15.33
N GLY A 188 3.57 -14.62 -15.96
CA GLY A 188 3.70 -16.06 -16.14
C GLY A 188 3.27 -16.89 -14.92
N GLY A 189 2.82 -16.27 -13.83
CA GLY A 189 2.22 -16.97 -12.70
C GLY A 189 0.97 -17.73 -13.10
N GLY A 190 0.74 -18.89 -12.46
CA GLY A 190 -0.42 -19.71 -12.75
C GLY A 190 -0.57 -20.87 -11.78
N VAL A 191 -1.75 -21.45 -11.77
CA VAL A 191 -2.07 -22.66 -11.01
C VAL A 191 -2.45 -23.79 -11.97
N THR A 192 -2.03 -25.02 -11.66
CA THR A 192 -2.42 -26.21 -12.43
C THR A 192 -3.54 -26.94 -11.69
N ARG A 193 -4.60 -27.28 -12.39
CA ARG A 193 -5.75 -28.03 -11.87
C ARG A 193 -6.16 -29.11 -12.86
N ILE A 194 -6.76 -30.18 -12.36
CA ILE A 194 -7.37 -31.19 -13.22
C ILE A 194 -8.69 -30.63 -13.75
N LYS A 195 -8.84 -30.60 -15.05
CA LYS A 195 -10.08 -30.32 -15.78
C LYS A 195 -10.31 -31.36 -16.83
N ASP A 196 -11.49 -31.99 -16.85
CA ASP A 196 -11.89 -33.02 -17.78
C ASP A 196 -10.88 -34.20 -17.82
N GLY A 197 -10.36 -34.58 -16.62
CA GLY A 197 -9.36 -35.66 -16.46
C GLY A 197 -7.91 -35.27 -16.76
N TRP A 198 -7.63 -34.05 -17.26
CA TRP A 198 -6.30 -33.63 -17.67
C TRP A 198 -5.78 -32.41 -16.84
N PRO A 199 -4.46 -32.34 -16.61
CA PRO A 199 -3.86 -31.18 -16.00
C PRO A 199 -3.96 -29.96 -16.93
N LYS A 200 -4.66 -28.91 -16.48
CA LYS A 200 -4.79 -27.64 -17.18
C LYS A 200 -4.18 -26.53 -16.33
N ARG A 201 -3.34 -25.69 -16.96
CA ARG A 201 -2.78 -24.50 -16.34
C ARG A 201 -3.71 -23.30 -16.55
N PHE A 202 -3.99 -22.58 -15.46
CA PHE A 202 -4.77 -21.35 -15.46
C PHE A 202 -3.85 -20.18 -15.14
N PRO A 203 -3.83 -19.11 -15.96
CA PRO A 203 -3.06 -17.90 -15.65
C PRO A 203 -3.67 -17.22 -14.41
N THR A 204 -2.81 -16.62 -13.59
CA THR A 204 -3.24 -15.90 -12.39
C THR A 204 -2.68 -14.48 -12.31
N PHE A 205 -1.85 -14.08 -13.29
CA PHE A 205 -1.22 -12.77 -13.33
C PHE A 205 -2.28 -11.68 -13.58
N CYS A 206 -2.54 -10.85 -12.56
CA CYS A 206 -3.54 -9.79 -12.60
C CYS A 206 -3.29 -8.78 -11.48
N PRO A 207 -3.71 -7.52 -11.59
CA PRO A 207 -3.82 -6.60 -10.47
C PRO A 207 -4.83 -7.12 -9.43
N LEU A 208 -4.56 -6.87 -8.13
CA LEU A 208 -5.39 -7.36 -7.04
C LEU A 208 -5.41 -6.38 -5.88
N VAL A 209 -6.61 -5.94 -5.49
CA VAL A 209 -6.88 -5.23 -4.23
C VAL A 209 -7.50 -6.21 -3.24
N ILE A 210 -7.08 -6.12 -1.98
CA ILE A 210 -7.63 -6.93 -0.89
C ILE A 210 -7.95 -6.01 0.28
N ALA A 211 -9.21 -5.95 0.65
CA ALA A 211 -9.67 -5.26 1.85
C ALA A 211 -9.93 -6.27 2.97
N ALA A 212 -9.35 -6.02 4.15
CA ALA A 212 -9.49 -6.89 5.31
C ALA A 212 -9.48 -6.12 6.63
N ILE A 213 -10.06 -6.71 7.67
CA ILE A 213 -9.89 -6.29 9.05
C ILE A 213 -8.75 -7.11 9.66
N GLY A 214 -7.86 -6.45 10.41
CA GLY A 214 -6.69 -7.09 11.00
C GLY A 214 -5.54 -7.26 10.04
N SER A 215 -5.01 -8.46 9.87
CA SER A 215 -3.79 -8.74 9.12
C SER A 215 -4.01 -9.76 8.00
N LEU A 216 -3.17 -9.71 6.99
CA LEU A 216 -3.11 -10.70 5.91
C LEU A 216 -1.92 -11.65 6.10
N PRO A 217 -1.92 -12.84 5.45
CA PRO A 217 -0.76 -13.75 5.45
C PRO A 217 0.52 -13.05 4.97
N LEU A 218 1.62 -13.21 5.70
CA LEU A 218 2.92 -12.58 5.40
C LEU A 218 3.35 -12.67 3.92
N PRO A 219 3.22 -13.82 3.21
CA PRO A 219 3.60 -13.88 1.80
C PRO A 219 2.80 -12.92 0.92
N LEU A 220 1.57 -12.60 1.29
CA LEU A 220 0.71 -11.67 0.57
C LEU A 220 1.04 -10.22 0.94
N LEU A 221 1.24 -9.94 2.24
CA LEU A 221 1.71 -8.64 2.71
C LEU A 221 3.01 -8.22 2.03
N HIS A 222 3.99 -9.12 1.91
CA HIS A 222 5.27 -8.85 1.24
C HIS A 222 5.13 -8.50 -0.25
N ARG A 223 4.00 -8.84 -0.86
CA ARG A 223 3.69 -8.55 -2.27
C ARG A 223 2.76 -7.37 -2.45
N SER A 224 2.42 -6.68 -1.35
CA SER A 224 1.43 -5.62 -1.36
C SER A 224 2.04 -4.26 -1.08
N VAL A 225 1.44 -3.21 -1.60
CA VAL A 225 1.50 -1.86 -1.03
C VAL A 225 0.40 -1.80 0.04
N LEU A 226 0.75 -1.38 1.25
CA LEU A 226 -0.16 -1.38 2.40
C LEU A 226 -0.77 0.01 2.59
N ILE A 227 -2.08 0.06 2.74
CA ILE A 227 -2.85 1.23 3.13
C ILE A 227 -3.52 0.91 4.46
N ASN A 228 -3.11 1.62 5.51
CA ASN A 228 -3.59 1.38 6.88
C ASN A 228 -4.70 2.37 7.23
N MET A 229 -5.93 2.02 6.90
CA MET A 229 -7.09 2.86 7.11
C MET A 229 -7.50 2.94 8.57
N GLN A 230 -7.64 4.16 9.08
CA GLN A 230 -8.07 4.43 10.44
C GLN A 230 -9.38 5.21 10.42
N ARG A 231 -10.18 5.02 11.47
CA ARG A 231 -11.37 5.86 11.67
C ARG A 231 -10.91 7.27 12.03
N LYS A 232 -11.35 8.25 11.28
CA LYS A 232 -11.14 9.67 11.60
C LYS A 232 -12.24 10.19 12.52
N ALA A 233 -11.91 11.17 13.36
CA ALA A 233 -12.93 11.86 14.13
C ALA A 233 -13.87 12.65 13.19
N PRO A 234 -15.16 12.81 13.53
CA PRO A 234 -16.13 13.47 12.64
C PRO A 234 -15.77 14.90 12.28
N ASP A 235 -15.06 15.62 13.15
CA ASP A 235 -14.59 16.97 12.97
C ASP A 235 -13.30 17.08 12.11
N GLU A 236 -12.62 15.98 11.89
CA GLU A 236 -11.43 15.88 11.03
C GLU A 236 -11.77 15.50 9.58
N ILE A 237 -13.05 15.22 9.28
CA ILE A 237 -13.47 14.68 7.98
C ILE A 237 -14.15 15.77 7.16
N HIS A 238 -13.45 16.28 6.17
CA HIS A 238 -14.00 17.15 5.13
C HIS A 238 -14.05 16.40 3.78
N ILE A 239 -14.67 15.20 3.78
CA ILE A 239 -14.82 14.39 2.58
C ILE A 239 -16.24 14.46 2.04
N GLU A 240 -16.36 14.53 0.73
CA GLU A 240 -17.65 14.46 0.05
C GLU A 240 -18.12 13.00 -0.07
N ARG A 241 -19.43 12.80 0.01
CA ARG A 241 -19.99 11.45 -0.21
C ARG A 241 -19.69 11.01 -1.65
N LEU A 242 -19.22 9.78 -1.81
CA LEU A 242 -18.98 9.18 -3.12
C LEU A 242 -20.33 9.00 -3.86
N ASP A 243 -20.50 9.67 -4.99
CA ASP A 243 -21.56 9.42 -5.94
C ASP A 243 -21.03 8.59 -7.11
N GLU A 244 -21.30 7.29 -7.08
CA GLU A 244 -20.80 6.34 -8.08
C GLU A 244 -21.40 6.58 -9.48
N SER A 245 -22.52 7.34 -9.59
CA SER A 245 -23.18 7.66 -10.85
C SER A 245 -22.69 8.96 -11.49
N GLY A 246 -21.82 9.70 -10.81
CA GLY A 246 -21.31 10.99 -11.27
C GLY A 246 -20.52 10.90 -12.58
N PRO A 247 -20.61 11.94 -13.45
CA PRO A 247 -19.92 11.94 -14.73
C PRO A 247 -18.38 12.03 -14.60
N ASP A 248 -17.86 12.46 -13.46
CA ASP A 248 -16.44 12.70 -13.24
C ASP A 248 -15.60 11.40 -13.36
N TRP A 249 -16.18 10.27 -12.98
CA TRP A 249 -15.53 8.97 -13.09
C TRP A 249 -15.33 8.53 -14.54
N PHE A 250 -16.31 8.79 -15.38
CA PHE A 250 -16.20 8.50 -16.81
C PHE A 250 -15.09 9.34 -17.46
N ILE A 251 -15.07 10.65 -17.15
CA ILE A 251 -14.03 11.58 -17.63
C ILE A 251 -12.65 11.12 -17.15
N ALA A 252 -12.52 10.79 -15.87
CA ALA A 252 -11.26 10.31 -15.30
C ALA A 252 -10.77 9.03 -15.98
N ARG A 253 -11.65 8.05 -16.20
CA ARG A 253 -11.29 6.80 -16.90
C ARG A 253 -10.82 7.08 -18.33
N GLU A 254 -11.49 7.98 -19.05
CA GLU A 254 -11.10 8.35 -20.41
C GLU A 254 -9.69 8.97 -20.44
N GLN A 255 -9.37 9.85 -19.48
CA GLN A 255 -8.03 10.43 -19.35
C GLN A 255 -6.97 9.40 -19.00
N ILE A 256 -7.28 8.47 -18.07
CA ILE A 256 -6.38 7.38 -17.75
C ILE A 256 -6.12 6.51 -18.99
N GLN A 257 -7.15 6.16 -19.74
CA GLN A 257 -7.05 5.33 -20.94
C GLN A 257 -6.19 6.02 -22.02
N LYS A 258 -6.36 7.32 -22.24
CA LYS A 258 -5.54 8.10 -23.16
C LYS A 258 -4.07 8.11 -22.74
N TRP A 259 -3.80 8.39 -21.47
CA TRP A 259 -2.47 8.34 -20.91
C TRP A 259 -1.84 6.93 -21.06
N ALA A 260 -2.56 5.89 -20.71
CA ALA A 260 -2.06 4.52 -20.78
C ALA A 260 -1.70 4.08 -22.21
N ALA A 261 -2.41 4.62 -23.23
CA ALA A 261 -2.14 4.31 -24.64
C ALA A 261 -0.82 4.94 -25.13
N THR A 262 -0.40 6.08 -24.57
CA THR A 262 0.72 6.90 -25.09
C THR A 262 1.92 6.95 -24.15
N CYS A 263 1.76 6.60 -22.84
CA CYS A 263 2.83 6.74 -21.86
C CYS A 263 4.07 5.89 -22.19
N ALA A 264 5.23 6.52 -22.11
CA ALA A 264 6.53 5.84 -22.12
C ALA A 264 6.96 5.57 -20.66
N LEU A 265 7.22 4.31 -20.32
CA LEU A 265 7.56 3.89 -18.97
C LEU A 265 8.94 3.27 -18.93
N GLU A 266 9.80 3.79 -18.05
CA GLU A 266 11.11 3.24 -17.78
C GLU A 266 10.97 1.91 -17.01
N GLN A 267 11.72 0.88 -17.45
CA GLN A 267 11.64 -0.45 -16.84
C GLN A 267 12.41 -0.55 -15.53
N ASP A 268 13.40 0.31 -15.29
CA ASP A 268 14.27 0.28 -14.13
C ASP A 268 14.51 1.69 -13.54
N PRO A 269 13.46 2.33 -12.99
CA PRO A 269 13.57 3.64 -12.35
C PRO A 269 14.44 3.57 -11.10
N GLU A 270 14.94 4.72 -10.63
CA GLU A 270 15.64 4.81 -9.36
C GLU A 270 14.71 4.44 -8.20
N ILE A 271 15.10 3.43 -7.38
CA ILE A 271 14.28 2.88 -6.30
C ILE A 271 15.02 3.00 -4.97
N PRO A 272 14.51 3.79 -3.99
CA PRO A 272 15.15 3.97 -2.68
C PRO A 272 14.83 2.82 -1.69
N LEU A 273 14.49 1.66 -2.20
CA LEU A 273 14.06 0.50 -1.43
C LEU A 273 14.85 -0.74 -1.85
N VAL A 274 14.78 -1.81 -1.05
CA VAL A 274 15.47 -3.06 -1.33
C VAL A 274 14.51 -4.25 -1.37
N ASN A 275 14.94 -5.36 -1.96
CA ASN A 275 14.21 -6.63 -1.99
C ASN A 275 12.79 -6.50 -2.58
N ARG A 276 11.81 -7.19 -1.98
CA ARG A 276 10.43 -7.20 -2.46
C ARG A 276 9.73 -5.85 -2.42
N ALA A 277 10.12 -4.97 -1.51
CA ALA A 277 9.60 -3.61 -1.48
C ALA A 277 10.01 -2.86 -2.76
N ALA A 278 11.26 -3.01 -3.20
CA ALA A 278 11.71 -2.44 -4.48
C ALA A 278 10.92 -3.02 -5.65
N ASP A 279 10.68 -4.33 -5.68
CA ASP A 279 9.89 -4.97 -6.74
C ASP A 279 8.45 -4.42 -6.81
N ASN A 280 7.80 -4.24 -5.65
CA ASN A 280 6.43 -3.71 -5.58
C ASN A 280 6.33 -2.26 -6.02
N TRP A 281 7.34 -1.44 -5.74
CA TRP A 281 7.33 -0.02 -6.07
C TRP A 281 7.88 0.30 -7.46
N ARG A 282 8.57 -0.62 -8.13
CA ARG A 282 9.19 -0.41 -9.44
C ARG A 282 8.24 0.19 -10.46
N VAL A 283 7.11 -0.45 -10.71
CA VAL A 283 6.12 0.02 -11.67
C VAL A 283 5.49 1.35 -11.23
N LEU A 284 5.24 1.54 -9.95
CA LEU A 284 4.63 2.76 -9.41
C LEU A 284 5.57 3.97 -9.57
N LEU A 285 6.86 3.79 -9.31
CA LEU A 285 7.88 4.82 -9.49
C LEU A 285 8.10 5.15 -10.97
N SER A 286 8.11 4.15 -11.86
CA SER A 286 8.16 4.38 -13.29
C SER A 286 7.00 5.24 -13.79
N ILE A 287 5.77 4.97 -13.31
CA ILE A 287 4.60 5.79 -13.61
C ILE A 287 4.76 7.21 -13.07
N ALA A 288 5.19 7.34 -11.82
CA ALA A 288 5.40 8.63 -11.18
C ALA A 288 6.45 9.49 -11.90
N ASP A 289 7.56 8.89 -12.32
CA ASP A 289 8.62 9.56 -13.08
C ASP A 289 8.09 10.07 -14.42
N SER A 290 7.31 9.25 -15.13
CA SER A 290 6.70 9.65 -16.42
C SER A 290 5.72 10.81 -16.30
N LEU A 291 5.18 11.04 -15.11
CA LEU A 291 4.20 12.11 -14.82
C LEU A 291 4.81 13.27 -14.02
N GLY A 292 6.14 13.30 -13.81
CA GLY A 292 6.84 14.38 -13.13
C GLY A 292 6.69 14.38 -11.60
N HIS A 293 6.23 13.27 -10.99
CA HIS A 293 6.02 13.13 -9.55
C HIS A 293 6.98 12.14 -8.87
N GLY A 294 8.10 11.79 -9.50
CA GLY A 294 9.02 10.75 -9.05
C GLY A 294 9.51 10.93 -7.61
N GLU A 295 9.94 12.14 -7.22
CA GLU A 295 10.47 12.37 -5.87
C GLU A 295 9.38 12.29 -4.79
N ALA A 296 8.20 12.82 -5.05
CA ALA A 296 7.05 12.69 -4.14
C ALA A 296 6.65 11.22 -3.95
N ALA A 297 6.68 10.43 -5.02
CA ALA A 297 6.40 9.00 -4.96
C ALA A 297 7.51 8.22 -4.22
N ARG A 298 8.78 8.59 -4.38
CA ARG A 298 9.91 8.00 -3.61
C ARG A 298 9.78 8.30 -2.12
N SER A 299 9.36 9.52 -1.76
CA SER A 299 9.08 9.89 -0.37
C SER A 299 7.94 9.05 0.21
N ALA A 300 6.83 8.92 -0.51
CA ALA A 300 5.71 8.07 -0.12
C ALA A 300 6.13 6.59 0.02
N ALA A 301 6.96 6.09 -0.88
CA ALA A 301 7.48 4.72 -0.83
C ALA A 301 8.33 4.47 0.43
N ARG A 302 9.21 5.40 0.80
CA ARG A 302 9.99 5.33 2.06
C ARG A 302 9.07 5.35 3.28
N GLU A 303 8.12 6.28 3.34
CA GLU A 303 7.19 6.41 4.46
C GLU A 303 6.34 5.15 4.66
N LEU A 304 5.68 4.67 3.61
CA LEU A 304 4.81 3.49 3.68
C LEU A 304 5.57 2.18 3.89
N THR A 305 6.88 2.17 3.64
CA THR A 305 7.72 0.99 3.86
C THR A 305 8.41 1.01 5.23
N ALA A 306 8.72 2.19 5.78
CA ALA A 306 9.43 2.33 7.05
C ALA A 306 8.70 1.69 8.24
N ASN A 307 7.37 1.71 8.23
CA ASN A 307 6.51 1.21 9.31
C ASN A 307 5.95 -0.20 9.04
N ARG A 308 6.50 -0.94 8.08
CA ARG A 308 6.01 -2.28 7.80
C ARG A 308 6.32 -3.25 8.94
N PRO A 309 5.33 -4.05 9.38
CA PRO A 309 5.59 -5.22 10.21
C PRO A 309 6.16 -6.39 9.36
N ASP A 310 7.10 -6.07 8.45
CA ASP A 310 7.47 -6.91 7.30
C ASP A 310 8.70 -7.78 7.54
N GLU A 311 9.22 -7.81 8.75
CA GLU A 311 10.32 -8.74 9.02
C GLU A 311 9.73 -10.12 9.31
N ASP A 312 10.19 -11.11 8.54
CA ASP A 312 10.03 -12.53 8.89
C ASP A 312 10.29 -12.68 10.39
N PRO A 313 9.41 -13.35 11.16
CA PRO A 313 9.59 -13.51 12.59
C PRO A 313 10.99 -14.02 12.98
N GLY A 314 11.65 -14.75 12.09
CA GLY A 314 13.03 -15.16 12.27
C GLY A 314 14.02 -14.00 12.17
N VAL A 315 13.78 -13.02 11.30
CA VAL A 315 14.61 -11.81 11.18
C VAL A 315 14.39 -10.87 12.36
N ILE A 316 13.15 -10.67 12.78
CA ILE A 316 12.83 -9.95 14.04
C ILE A 316 13.57 -10.60 15.20
N LEU A 317 13.51 -11.93 15.29
CA LEU A 317 14.18 -12.70 16.33
C LEU A 317 15.70 -12.48 16.32
N LEU A 318 16.33 -12.48 15.14
CA LEU A 318 17.76 -12.21 15.02
C LEU A 318 18.14 -10.82 15.54
N GLY A 319 17.34 -9.80 15.23
CA GLY A 319 17.53 -8.43 15.71
C GLY A 319 17.37 -8.34 17.23
N ASP A 320 16.33 -8.95 17.78
CA ASP A 320 16.08 -8.96 19.22
C ASP A 320 17.15 -9.77 19.99
N ILE A 321 17.63 -10.88 19.44
CA ILE A 321 18.76 -11.63 20.00
C ILE A 321 20.04 -10.79 19.99
N LEU A 322 20.30 -10.03 18.92
CA LEU A 322 21.44 -9.10 18.87
C LEU A 322 21.34 -8.05 19.98
N ALA A 323 20.14 -7.50 20.20
CA ALA A 323 19.89 -6.55 21.28
C ALA A 323 20.15 -7.16 22.67
N VAL A 324 19.72 -8.42 22.92
CA VAL A 324 19.96 -9.13 24.17
C VAL A 324 21.46 -9.32 24.42
N PHE A 325 22.20 -9.85 23.43
CA PHE A 325 23.64 -10.06 23.56
C PHE A 325 24.41 -8.75 23.77
N SER A 326 24.03 -7.69 23.07
CA SER A 326 24.67 -6.38 23.17
C SER A 326 24.39 -5.71 24.51
N ARG A 327 23.13 -5.73 24.99
CA ARG A 327 22.73 -5.14 26.28
C ARG A 327 23.39 -5.84 27.46
N ARG A 328 23.42 -7.18 27.44
CA ARG A 328 23.97 -8.00 28.51
C ARG A 328 25.50 -8.16 28.45
N ARG A 329 26.12 -7.81 27.34
CA ARG A 329 27.57 -7.97 27.10
C ARG A 329 28.06 -9.37 27.34
N ILE A 330 27.29 -10.40 26.94
CA ILE A 330 27.60 -11.80 27.08
C ILE A 330 27.97 -12.45 25.75
N ASP A 331 28.72 -13.55 25.82
CA ASP A 331 29.12 -14.37 24.67
C ASP A 331 28.25 -15.62 24.47
N ARG A 332 27.46 -15.97 25.49
CA ARG A 332 26.61 -17.18 25.53
C ARG A 332 25.38 -16.97 26.43
N ILE A 333 24.29 -17.67 26.12
CA ILE A 333 23.04 -17.59 26.86
C ILE A 333 22.29 -18.92 26.76
N ALA A 334 21.75 -19.43 27.89
CA ALA A 334 20.91 -20.61 27.86
C ALA A 334 19.59 -20.35 27.16
N SER A 335 19.05 -21.38 26.48
CA SER A 335 17.81 -21.22 25.66
C SER A 335 16.62 -20.73 26.51
N ALA A 336 16.50 -21.18 27.75
CA ALA A 336 15.43 -20.73 28.65
C ALA A 336 15.58 -19.24 28.99
N ASP A 337 16.83 -18.85 29.33
CA ASP A 337 17.14 -17.48 29.73
C ASP A 337 16.96 -16.51 28.51
N LEU A 338 17.36 -16.93 27.30
CA LEU A 338 17.14 -16.17 26.07
C LEU A 338 15.66 -15.96 25.80
N VAL A 339 14.82 -16.99 25.94
CA VAL A 339 13.36 -16.86 25.77
C VAL A 339 12.79 -15.85 26.76
N ASN A 340 13.20 -15.89 28.03
CA ASN A 340 12.72 -14.94 29.03
C ASN A 340 13.13 -13.50 28.69
N GLU A 341 14.38 -13.31 28.23
CA GLU A 341 14.86 -11.99 27.79
C GLU A 341 14.10 -11.45 26.58
N LEU A 342 13.80 -12.30 25.60
CA LEU A 342 13.03 -11.93 24.42
C LEU A 342 11.60 -11.51 24.79
N ILE A 343 10.93 -12.28 25.65
CA ILE A 343 9.58 -11.96 26.14
C ILE A 343 9.57 -10.62 26.91
N ALA A 344 10.62 -10.35 27.69
CA ALA A 344 10.76 -9.09 28.43
C ALA A 344 11.12 -7.90 27.51
N LEU A 345 11.77 -8.17 26.38
CA LEU A 345 12.21 -7.13 25.44
C LEU A 345 11.09 -6.65 24.52
N ASN A 346 10.20 -7.55 24.08
CA ASN A 346 9.24 -7.27 23.02
C ASN A 346 7.93 -8.04 23.25
N ASP A 347 6.82 -7.30 23.32
CA ASP A 347 5.46 -7.84 23.49
C ASP A 347 5.08 -8.85 22.40
N PHE A 348 5.70 -8.78 21.22
CA PHE A 348 5.52 -9.75 20.13
C PHE A 348 5.81 -11.19 20.58
N TRP A 349 6.78 -11.39 21.44
CA TRP A 349 7.15 -12.71 21.97
C TRP A 349 6.30 -13.14 23.17
N HIS A 350 5.60 -12.17 23.81
CA HIS A 350 4.64 -12.45 24.87
C HIS A 350 3.32 -13.00 24.30
N ASP A 351 2.87 -12.48 23.15
CA ASP A 351 1.63 -12.88 22.47
C ASP A 351 1.95 -13.60 21.13
N TRP A 352 2.84 -14.60 21.21
CA TRP A 352 3.36 -15.32 20.07
C TRP A 352 2.26 -15.92 19.18
N ARG A 353 2.33 -15.70 17.86
CA ARG A 353 1.34 -16.08 16.83
C ARG A 353 -0.03 -15.43 17.02
N GLU A 354 -0.05 -14.19 17.44
CA GLU A 354 -1.29 -13.40 17.62
C GLU A 354 -2.29 -14.08 18.58
N ARG A 355 -1.81 -14.95 19.48
CA ARG A 355 -2.64 -15.58 20.52
C ARG A 355 -2.34 -14.93 21.85
N PRO A 356 -3.28 -14.16 22.43
CA PRO A 356 -3.08 -13.51 23.72
C PRO A 356 -2.63 -14.51 24.80
N GLY A 357 -1.54 -14.16 25.49
CA GLY A 357 -0.98 -14.98 26.57
C GLY A 357 -0.19 -16.22 26.12
N ARG A 358 -0.05 -16.50 24.83
CA ARG A 358 0.81 -17.57 24.33
C ARG A 358 2.24 -17.09 24.15
N LYS A 359 3.05 -17.26 25.16
CA LYS A 359 4.47 -16.88 25.16
C LYS A 359 5.29 -17.71 24.17
N LEU A 360 6.36 -17.12 23.65
CA LEU A 360 7.39 -17.82 22.89
C LEU A 360 7.96 -18.97 23.74
N THR A 361 8.16 -20.14 23.13
CA THR A 361 8.77 -21.30 23.79
C THR A 361 10.16 -21.58 23.24
N GLN A 362 10.98 -22.37 23.98
CA GLN A 362 12.29 -22.83 23.48
C GLN A 362 12.16 -23.63 22.16
N GLY A 363 11.06 -24.37 22.00
CA GLY A 363 10.77 -25.10 20.74
C GLY A 363 10.48 -24.16 19.58
N ASP A 364 9.74 -23.07 19.82
CA ASP A 364 9.48 -22.04 18.81
C ASP A 364 10.77 -21.29 18.45
N LEU A 365 11.60 -20.93 19.45
CA LEU A 365 12.92 -20.34 19.26
C LEU A 365 13.80 -21.20 18.34
N GLY A 366 13.92 -22.49 18.63
CA GLY A 366 14.70 -23.42 17.82
C GLY A 366 14.14 -23.58 16.41
N ARG A 367 12.82 -23.54 16.23
CA ARG A 367 12.16 -23.62 14.92
C ARG A 367 12.42 -22.38 14.07
N LEU A 368 12.36 -21.18 14.67
CA LEU A 368 12.63 -19.90 14.00
C LEU A 368 14.09 -19.74 13.62
N LEU A 369 15.03 -20.26 14.41
CA LEU A 369 16.46 -20.18 14.14
C LEU A 369 16.96 -21.24 13.14
N ARG A 370 16.18 -22.30 12.92
CA ARG A 370 16.57 -23.43 12.04
C ARG A 370 16.85 -23.02 10.58
N PRO A 371 16.07 -22.12 9.94
CA PRO A 371 16.35 -21.65 8.58
C PRO A 371 17.71 -20.95 8.45
N PHE A 372 18.18 -20.31 9.51
CA PHE A 372 19.49 -19.65 9.56
C PHE A 372 20.63 -20.61 9.94
N ARG A 373 20.34 -21.93 10.01
CA ARG A 373 21.30 -22.99 10.41
C ARG A 373 21.82 -22.85 11.84
N ILE A 374 21.14 -22.10 12.70
CA ILE A 374 21.50 -21.91 14.11
C ILE A 374 20.76 -22.95 14.94
N LYS A 375 21.52 -23.74 15.72
CA LYS A 375 21.00 -24.81 16.59
C LYS A 375 21.54 -24.65 18.00
N PRO A 376 20.73 -24.97 19.05
CA PRO A 376 21.23 -24.93 20.42
C PRO A 376 22.31 -25.97 20.62
N LYS A 377 23.39 -25.59 21.30
CA LYS A 377 24.48 -26.45 21.72
C LYS A 377 24.57 -26.51 23.22
N SER A 378 25.29 -27.48 23.78
CA SER A 378 25.57 -27.55 25.25
C SER A 378 26.55 -26.43 25.56
N ILE A 379 26.15 -25.54 26.47
CA ILE A 379 26.97 -24.43 26.96
C ILE A 379 27.11 -24.53 28.49
N TRP A 380 28.22 -24.02 28.97
CA TRP A 380 28.43 -23.84 30.40
C TRP A 380 28.05 -22.42 30.81
N PRO A 381 27.55 -22.19 32.03
CA PRO A 381 27.34 -20.83 32.56
C PRO A 381 28.63 -20.00 32.47
N VAL A 382 28.47 -18.68 32.36
CA VAL A 382 29.60 -17.74 32.33
C VAL A 382 30.41 -17.85 33.62
N GLU A 383 29.71 -17.90 34.76
CA GLU A 383 30.31 -18.15 36.06
C GLU A 383 30.15 -19.64 36.39
N ARG A 384 31.27 -20.35 36.57
CA ARG A 384 31.29 -21.77 36.96
C ARG A 384 31.40 -21.91 38.44
N THR A 385 30.44 -22.60 39.04
CA THR A 385 30.49 -23.07 40.41
C THR A 385 30.67 -24.61 40.42
N PRO A 386 31.09 -25.23 41.52
CA PRO A 386 31.22 -26.69 41.61
C PRO A 386 29.90 -27.45 41.31
N THR A 387 28.75 -26.78 41.45
CA THR A 387 27.42 -27.35 41.18
C THR A 387 26.90 -26.98 39.76
N SER A 388 27.64 -26.22 38.97
CA SER A 388 27.23 -25.81 37.61
C SER A 388 27.08 -27.03 36.71
N ARG A 389 25.99 -27.07 35.94
CA ARG A 389 25.71 -28.06 34.88
C ARG A 389 25.66 -27.41 33.54
N SER A 390 26.05 -28.15 32.49
CA SER A 390 25.85 -27.68 31.10
C SER A 390 24.36 -27.59 30.79
N ARG A 391 23.96 -26.57 30.05
CA ARG A 391 22.59 -26.33 29.61
C ARG A 391 22.54 -26.15 28.09
N LYS A 392 21.40 -26.44 27.46
CA LYS A 392 21.21 -26.10 26.05
C LYS A 392 21.11 -24.59 25.90
N GLY A 393 21.84 -24.02 24.94
CA GLY A 393 21.88 -22.57 24.69
C GLY A 393 22.58 -22.22 23.41
N TYR A 394 22.88 -20.97 23.28
CA TYR A 394 23.47 -20.36 22.08
C TYR A 394 24.68 -19.51 22.45
N THR A 395 25.64 -19.42 21.53
CA THR A 395 26.80 -18.55 21.65
C THR A 395 26.76 -17.47 20.54
N ARG A 396 27.34 -16.31 20.80
CA ARG A 396 27.33 -15.15 19.94
C ARG A 396 27.83 -15.45 18.52
N ASP A 397 28.91 -16.23 18.42
CA ASP A 397 29.55 -16.64 17.16
C ASP A 397 28.58 -17.32 16.17
N GLN A 398 27.57 -18.05 16.69
CA GLN A 398 26.59 -18.73 15.86
C GLN A 398 25.70 -17.75 15.07
N PHE A 399 25.56 -16.52 15.51
CA PHE A 399 24.67 -15.52 14.95
C PHE A 399 25.38 -14.53 14.01
N GLU A 400 26.69 -14.40 14.07
CA GLU A 400 27.44 -13.33 13.36
C GLU A 400 27.20 -13.32 11.85
N ALA A 401 27.18 -14.49 11.20
CA ALA A 401 26.89 -14.57 9.78
C ALA A 401 25.46 -14.14 9.45
N ALA A 402 24.48 -14.56 10.27
CA ALA A 402 23.08 -14.18 10.09
C ALA A 402 22.89 -12.68 10.37
N TRP A 403 23.50 -12.13 11.40
CA TRP A 403 23.42 -10.68 11.66
C TRP A 403 23.97 -9.82 10.54
N ARG A 404 25.13 -10.19 9.98
CA ARG A 404 25.69 -9.48 8.82
C ARG A 404 24.76 -9.46 7.62
N SER A 405 24.04 -10.55 7.39
CA SER A 405 23.16 -10.69 6.21
C SER A 405 21.76 -10.11 6.43
N TYR A 406 21.22 -10.20 7.63
CA TYR A 406 19.80 -9.89 7.91
C TYR A 406 19.59 -8.70 8.86
N CYS A 407 20.64 -8.20 9.53
CA CYS A 407 20.58 -7.06 10.44
C CYS A 407 21.69 -6.03 10.08
N PRO A 408 21.79 -5.54 8.82
CA PRO A 408 22.80 -4.59 8.43
C PRO A 408 22.58 -3.26 9.16
N GLY A 409 23.59 -2.81 9.91
CA GLY A 409 23.54 -1.57 10.68
C GLY A 409 23.62 -1.72 12.20
N GLY A 410 23.55 -2.93 12.73
CA GLY A 410 23.82 -3.20 14.15
C GLY A 410 22.89 -2.50 15.15
N THR A 411 21.82 -1.85 14.67
CA THR A 411 20.87 -1.16 15.53
C THR A 411 19.88 -2.18 16.09
N PRO A 412 19.78 -2.33 17.43
CA PRO A 412 18.70 -3.13 18.03
C PRO A 412 17.37 -2.57 17.53
N ALA A 413 16.46 -3.44 17.09
CA ALA A 413 15.10 -3.05 16.80
C ALA A 413 14.56 -2.22 17.99
N GLN A 414 14.10 -0.99 17.73
CA GLN A 414 13.43 -0.22 18.79
C GLN A 414 12.24 -1.04 19.29
N PRO A 415 11.90 -0.98 20.59
CA PRO A 415 10.74 -1.67 21.12
C PRO A 415 9.51 -1.22 20.36
N ARG A 416 9.04 -2.04 19.44
CA ARG A 416 7.86 -1.78 18.62
C ARG A 416 6.64 -2.03 19.50
N LYS A 417 5.96 -0.96 19.87
CA LYS A 417 4.60 -1.07 20.40
C LYS A 417 3.71 -1.53 19.26
N PHE A 418 3.31 -2.79 19.28
CA PHE A 418 2.12 -3.17 18.50
C PHE A 418 0.97 -2.28 18.94
N ILE A 419 0.33 -1.60 17.98
CA ILE A 419 -0.96 -1.00 18.23
C ILE A 419 -1.86 -2.18 18.59
N ARG A 420 -2.15 -2.34 19.87
CA ARG A 420 -3.13 -3.30 20.34
C ARG A 420 -4.43 -2.97 19.62
N LEU A 421 -4.84 -3.82 18.71
CA LEU A 421 -6.20 -3.86 18.24
C LEU A 421 -7.03 -4.23 19.48
N ALA A 422 -7.62 -3.22 20.11
CA ALA A 422 -8.50 -3.44 21.25
C ALA A 422 -9.65 -4.35 20.77
N THR A 423 -9.64 -5.58 21.23
CA THR A 423 -10.84 -6.43 21.20
C THR A 423 -11.82 -5.83 22.18
N CYS A 424 -12.84 -5.14 21.68
CA CYS A 424 -14.11 -4.96 22.36
C CYS A 424 -15.11 -5.95 21.79
#